data_75210088ea88c62bf982f96077f407c7
#
_entry.id   75210088ea88c62bf982f96077f407c7
#
_cell.length_a   1.000
_cell.length_b   1.000
_cell.length_c   1.000
_cell.angle_alpha   90.00
_cell.angle_beta   90.00
_cell.angle_gamma   90.00
#
_symmetry.space_group_name_H-M   'P 1'
#
loop_
_entity.id
_entity.type
_entity.pdbx_description
1 polymer ?
#
loop_
_entity_poly.entity_id
_entity_poly.type
_entity_poly.pdbx_seq_one_letter_code
_entity_poly.pdbx_strand_id
1 'polypeptide(L)'
;MSEEAIKDRIKPVGQVRVAGAEAQTAAASGPRSGADVYQASCFACHGTGAMGAPKAGDAAAWQDRIAKGMDTLLDHAINGFNAMPPKGTCGSCSDEEIKAAVEHMIEGI
;
A
#
# COMPACT_ATOMS: atom_id res chain seq x y z
N MET A 1 -4.60 -44.62 13.70
CA MET A 1 -4.57 -43.28 13.13
C MET A 1 -3.46 -42.48 13.75
N SER A 2 -2.57 -41.99 12.95
CA SER A 2 -1.51 -41.12 13.42
C SER A 2 -2.01 -39.69 13.55
N GLU A 3 -1.35 -38.88 14.36
CA GLU A 3 -1.67 -37.45 14.46
C GLU A 3 -1.53 -36.75 13.13
N GLU A 4 -0.58 -37.16 12.30
CA GLU A 4 -0.37 -36.60 10.98
C GLU A 4 -1.55 -36.86 10.07
N ALA A 5 -2.15 -38.06 10.12
CA ALA A 5 -3.31 -38.39 9.35
C ALA A 5 -4.52 -37.56 9.78
N ILE A 6 -4.66 -37.32 11.07
CA ILE A 6 -5.72 -36.47 11.60
C ILE A 6 -5.52 -35.02 11.18
N LYS A 7 -4.33 -34.50 11.29
CA LYS A 7 -4.01 -33.14 10.85
C LYS A 7 -4.29 -32.93 9.38
N ASP A 8 -3.97 -33.90 8.55
CA ASP A 8 -4.25 -33.85 7.12
C ASP A 8 -5.75 -33.80 6.81
N ARG A 9 -6.54 -34.57 7.56
CA ARG A 9 -7.98 -34.61 7.38
C ARG A 9 -8.68 -33.35 7.83
N ILE A 10 -8.21 -32.75 8.92
CA ILE A 10 -8.82 -31.54 9.48
C ILE A 10 -8.20 -30.27 8.94
N LYS A 11 -7.17 -30.39 8.12
CA LYS A 11 -6.54 -29.24 7.46
C LYS A 11 -7.55 -28.53 6.58
N PRO A 12 -7.67 -27.21 6.68
CA PRO A 12 -8.62 -26.49 5.83
C PRO A 12 -8.32 -26.67 4.35
N VAL A 13 -9.35 -26.93 3.57
CA VAL A 13 -9.24 -27.10 2.12
C VAL A 13 -9.44 -25.74 1.46
N GLY A 14 -8.50 -24.88 1.57
CA GLY A 14 -8.60 -23.54 1.04
C GLY A 14 -8.43 -22.52 2.15
N GLN A 15 -8.32 -21.29 1.77
CA GLN A 15 -8.11 -20.20 2.71
C GLN A 15 -9.33 -19.30 2.73
N VAL A 16 -9.88 -19.12 3.92
CA VAL A 16 -10.93 -18.12 4.11
C VAL A 16 -10.23 -16.78 4.36
N ARG A 17 -10.53 -15.81 3.54
CA ARG A 17 -9.97 -14.47 3.68
C ARG A 17 -11.05 -13.51 4.08
N VAL A 18 -10.82 -12.82 5.18
CA VAL A 18 -11.68 -11.74 5.61
C VAL A 18 -11.29 -10.48 4.84
N ALA A 19 -12.25 -9.63 4.54
CA ALA A 19 -11.97 -8.35 3.89
C ALA A 19 -10.91 -7.58 4.69
N GLY A 20 -9.82 -7.20 4.03
CA GLY A 20 -8.67 -6.53 4.67
C GLY A 20 -7.58 -7.47 5.15
N ALA A 21 -7.85 -8.76 5.34
CA ALA A 21 -6.84 -9.72 5.77
C ALA A 21 -5.85 -10.07 4.67
N GLU A 22 -6.21 -9.83 3.42
CA GLU A 22 -5.34 -10.09 2.26
C GLU A 22 -4.02 -9.33 2.36
N ALA A 23 -4.07 -8.10 2.84
CA ALA A 23 -2.87 -7.29 3.02
C ALA A 23 -1.91 -7.93 4.03
N GLN A 24 -2.43 -8.53 5.08
CA GLN A 24 -1.63 -9.22 6.09
C GLN A 24 -1.01 -10.50 5.53
N THR A 25 -1.79 -11.23 4.74
CA THR A 25 -1.31 -12.45 4.09
C THR A 25 -0.20 -12.14 3.10
N ALA A 26 -0.37 -11.09 2.30
CA ALA A 26 0.63 -10.64 1.35
C ALA A 26 1.92 -10.18 2.06
N ALA A 27 1.79 -9.48 3.20
CA ALA A 27 2.92 -9.05 4.00
C ALA A 27 3.72 -10.23 4.56
N ALA A 28 3.03 -11.30 4.93
CA ALA A 28 3.68 -12.52 5.43
C ALA A 28 4.45 -13.25 4.31
N SER A 29 4.03 -13.08 3.07
CA SER A 29 4.65 -13.72 1.90
C SER A 29 5.76 -12.88 1.26
N GLY A 30 6.03 -11.67 1.78
CA GLY A 30 7.00 -10.73 1.24
C GLY A 30 6.41 -9.33 1.09
N PRO A 31 7.13 -8.40 0.44
CA PRO A 31 6.66 -7.04 0.24
C PRO A 31 5.35 -7.02 -0.57
N ARG A 32 4.43 -6.20 -0.14
CA ARG A 32 3.17 -5.99 -0.86
C ARG A 32 3.43 -5.19 -2.13
N SER A 33 2.58 -5.38 -3.15
CA SER A 33 2.67 -4.57 -4.36
C SER A 33 2.27 -3.12 -4.07
N GLY A 34 2.71 -2.20 -4.92
CA GLY A 34 2.31 -0.79 -4.80
C GLY A 34 0.80 -0.61 -4.85
N ALA A 35 0.12 -1.40 -5.67
CA ALA A 35 -1.34 -1.36 -5.76
C ALA A 35 -2.00 -1.77 -4.45
N ASP A 36 -1.49 -2.82 -3.82
CA ASP A 36 -2.04 -3.32 -2.55
C ASP A 36 -1.85 -2.31 -1.42
N VAL A 37 -0.66 -1.73 -1.32
CA VAL A 37 -0.36 -0.69 -0.31
C VAL A 37 -1.23 0.53 -0.55
N TYR A 38 -1.36 0.96 -1.80
CA TYR A 38 -2.20 2.08 -2.19
C TYR A 38 -3.65 1.88 -1.75
N GLN A 39 -4.22 0.72 -2.07
CA GLN A 39 -5.61 0.41 -1.71
C GLN A 39 -5.82 0.36 -0.20
N ALA A 40 -4.85 -0.16 0.52
CA ALA A 40 -4.97 -0.34 1.96
C ALA A 40 -4.84 0.97 2.76
N SER A 41 -3.97 1.89 2.32
CA SER A 41 -3.60 3.03 3.14
C SER A 41 -3.67 4.38 2.45
N CYS A 42 -3.51 4.43 1.14
CA CYS A 42 -3.37 5.69 0.41
C CYS A 42 -4.65 6.15 -0.27
N PHE A 43 -5.52 5.22 -0.61
CA PHE A 43 -6.74 5.47 -1.40
C PHE A 43 -7.67 6.48 -0.74
N ALA A 44 -7.80 6.47 0.58
CA ALA A 44 -8.74 7.34 1.29
C ALA A 44 -8.53 8.82 0.95
N CYS A 45 -7.29 9.24 0.75
CA CYS A 45 -6.96 10.62 0.38
C CYS A 45 -6.62 10.74 -1.10
N HIS A 46 -5.75 9.88 -1.62
CA HIS A 46 -5.27 9.98 -3.00
C HIS A 46 -6.24 9.44 -4.05
N GLY A 47 -7.27 8.73 -3.65
CA GLY A 47 -8.34 8.31 -4.55
C GLY A 47 -9.42 9.35 -4.73
N THR A 48 -9.60 10.22 -3.74
CA THR A 48 -10.66 11.22 -3.72
C THR A 48 -10.16 12.66 -3.82
N GLY A 49 -8.88 12.90 -3.56
CA GLY A 49 -8.31 14.25 -3.48
C GLY A 49 -8.61 14.95 -2.16
N ALA A 50 -8.95 14.19 -1.11
CA ALA A 50 -9.26 14.75 0.20
C ALA A 50 -8.08 15.55 0.75
N MET A 51 -8.37 16.65 1.43
CA MET A 51 -7.39 17.53 2.08
C MET A 51 -6.27 18.02 1.15
N GLY A 52 -6.57 18.13 -0.15
CA GLY A 52 -5.59 18.60 -1.13
C GLY A 52 -4.62 17.53 -1.62
N ALA A 53 -4.86 16.26 -1.30
CA ALA A 53 -4.01 15.18 -1.78
C ALA A 53 -4.09 15.06 -3.31
N PRO A 54 -2.94 14.87 -3.99
CA PRO A 54 -2.96 14.64 -5.44
C PRO A 54 -3.59 13.29 -5.73
N LYS A 55 -4.60 13.28 -6.61
CA LYS A 55 -5.26 12.04 -6.99
C LYS A 55 -4.33 11.14 -7.79
N ALA A 56 -4.38 9.84 -7.53
CA ALA A 56 -3.63 8.86 -8.30
C ALA A 56 -4.00 8.97 -9.78
N GLY A 57 -2.99 9.02 -10.65
CA GLY A 57 -3.20 9.13 -12.09
C GLY A 57 -3.53 10.51 -12.60
N ASP A 58 -3.63 11.52 -11.76
CA ASP A 58 -3.89 12.90 -12.17
C ASP A 58 -2.57 13.61 -12.47
N ALA A 59 -2.19 13.65 -13.74
CA ALA A 59 -0.94 14.25 -14.18
C ALA A 59 -0.78 15.70 -13.72
N ALA A 60 -1.85 16.49 -13.79
CA ALA A 60 -1.81 17.90 -13.41
C ALA A 60 -1.50 18.08 -11.92
N ALA A 61 -2.07 17.23 -11.07
CA ALA A 61 -1.84 17.29 -9.64
C ALA A 61 -0.43 16.82 -9.26
N TRP A 62 0.14 15.90 -10.01
CA TRP A 62 1.45 15.32 -9.73
C TRP A 62 2.62 16.05 -10.39
N GLN A 63 2.36 16.82 -11.45
CA GLN A 63 3.41 17.43 -12.26
C GLN A 63 4.43 18.21 -11.45
N ASP A 64 3.99 19.13 -10.62
CA ASP A 64 4.88 19.97 -9.79
C ASP A 64 5.61 19.11 -8.73
N ARG A 65 4.94 18.09 -8.24
CA ARG A 65 5.51 17.19 -7.24
C ARG A 65 6.58 16.28 -7.84
N ILE A 66 6.32 15.75 -9.02
CA ILE A 66 7.29 14.93 -9.75
C ILE A 66 8.53 15.74 -10.11
N ALA A 67 8.37 17.01 -10.41
CA ALA A 67 9.48 17.91 -10.72
C ALA A 67 10.46 18.04 -9.56
N LYS A 68 10.03 17.82 -8.32
CA LYS A 68 10.90 17.83 -7.14
C LYS A 68 11.78 16.58 -7.02
N GLY A 69 11.47 15.54 -7.78
CA GLY A 69 12.21 14.28 -7.78
C GLY A 69 11.56 13.21 -6.91
N MET A 70 11.81 11.96 -7.28
CA MET A 70 11.25 10.80 -6.56
C MET A 70 11.71 10.76 -5.10
N ASP A 71 12.96 11.12 -4.83
CA ASP A 71 13.50 11.14 -3.46
C ASP A 71 12.71 12.07 -2.54
N THR A 72 12.32 13.23 -3.05
CA THR A 72 11.50 14.18 -2.29
C THR A 72 10.09 13.65 -2.08
N LEU A 73 9.49 13.06 -3.11
CA LEU A 73 8.16 12.45 -2.99
C LEU A 73 8.16 11.33 -1.96
N LEU A 74 9.17 10.50 -2.00
CA LEU A 74 9.30 9.38 -1.07
C LEU A 74 9.54 9.86 0.36
N ASP A 75 10.37 10.86 0.54
CA ASP A 75 10.62 11.47 1.85
C ASP A 75 9.32 12.02 2.46
N HIS A 76 8.53 12.74 1.68
CA HIS A 76 7.24 13.27 2.12
C HIS A 76 6.24 12.15 2.44
N ALA A 77 6.26 11.08 1.67
CA ALA A 77 5.37 9.95 1.92
C ALA A 77 5.75 9.18 3.20
N ILE A 78 7.03 9.02 3.47
CA ILE A 78 7.52 8.28 4.63
C ILE A 78 7.42 9.09 5.91
N ASN A 79 7.81 10.35 5.87
CA ASN A 79 7.89 11.21 7.06
C ASN A 79 6.64 12.05 7.29
N GLY A 80 5.75 12.11 6.29
CA GLY A 80 4.57 12.96 6.32
C GLY A 80 4.84 14.34 5.74
N PHE A 81 3.80 14.99 5.24
CA PHE A 81 3.92 16.32 4.65
C PHE A 81 2.55 17.02 4.69
N ASN A 82 2.50 18.18 5.33
CA ASN A 82 1.26 18.94 5.53
C ASN A 82 0.18 18.05 6.19
N ALA A 83 -0.96 17.84 5.51
CA ALA A 83 -2.04 17.01 6.02
C ALA A 83 -1.77 15.51 5.85
N MET A 84 -0.76 15.12 5.09
CA MET A 84 -0.42 13.72 4.90
C MET A 84 0.29 13.15 6.12
N PRO A 85 -0.25 12.11 6.77
CA PRO A 85 0.43 11.47 7.88
C PRO A 85 1.63 10.65 7.40
N PRO A 86 2.60 10.36 8.29
CA PRO A 86 3.73 9.51 7.95
C PRO A 86 3.26 8.15 7.40
N LYS A 87 3.82 7.74 6.28
CA LYS A 87 3.49 6.49 5.58
C LYS A 87 2.00 6.34 5.22
N GLY A 88 1.27 7.44 5.17
CA GLY A 88 -0.16 7.40 4.91
C GLY A 88 -0.93 6.57 5.95
N THR A 89 -0.48 6.57 7.20
CA THR A 89 -0.96 5.75 8.32
C THR A 89 -0.61 4.25 8.22
N CYS A 90 0.16 3.84 7.22
CA CYS A 90 0.60 2.45 7.10
C CYS A 90 1.87 2.20 7.92
N GLY A 91 1.73 2.07 9.25
CA GLY A 91 2.87 1.87 10.14
C GLY A 91 3.64 0.57 9.90
N SER A 92 2.99 -0.43 9.28
CA SER A 92 3.60 -1.71 8.96
C SER A 92 4.27 -1.76 7.58
N CYS A 93 4.15 -0.70 6.79
CA CYS A 93 4.76 -0.64 5.47
C CYS A 93 6.25 -0.35 5.55
N SER A 94 7.05 -1.07 4.76
CA SER A 94 8.46 -0.75 4.59
C SER A 94 8.61 0.44 3.65
N ASP A 95 9.80 1.03 3.62
CA ASP A 95 10.09 2.15 2.73
C ASP A 95 9.94 1.72 1.25
N GLU A 96 10.30 0.49 0.92
CA GLU A 96 10.15 -0.06 -0.43
C GLU A 96 8.67 -0.22 -0.80
N GLU A 97 7.84 -0.63 0.14
CA GLU A 97 6.40 -0.73 -0.07
C GLU A 97 5.78 0.64 -0.30
N ILE A 98 6.21 1.65 0.45
CA ILE A 98 5.75 3.04 0.26
C ILE A 98 6.20 3.55 -1.11
N LYS A 99 7.45 3.27 -1.49
CA LYS A 99 7.97 3.64 -2.81
C LYS A 99 7.13 3.02 -3.93
N ALA A 100 6.81 1.74 -3.81
CA ALA A 100 5.98 1.04 -4.78
C ALA A 100 4.58 1.66 -4.88
N ALA A 101 4.02 2.09 -3.76
CA ALA A 101 2.72 2.76 -3.75
C ALA A 101 2.77 4.12 -4.44
N VAL A 102 3.83 4.90 -4.20
CA VAL A 102 4.04 6.18 -4.88
C VAL A 102 4.19 5.98 -6.38
N GLU A 103 4.99 5.01 -6.78
CA GLU A 103 5.17 4.67 -8.20
C GLU A 103 3.85 4.26 -8.84
N HIS A 104 3.03 3.50 -8.12
CA HIS A 104 1.69 3.10 -8.59
C HIS A 104 0.80 4.32 -8.84
N MET A 105 0.82 5.30 -7.94
CA MET A 105 0.00 6.50 -8.07
C MET A 105 0.40 7.39 -9.23
N ILE A 106 1.67 7.40 -9.62
CA ILE A 106 2.19 8.22 -10.71
C ILE A 106 2.40 7.43 -12.00
N GLU A 107 2.05 6.17 -12.00
CA GLU A 107 2.18 5.31 -13.17
C GLU A 107 1.36 5.86 -14.34
N GLY A 108 1.99 5.98 -15.50
CA GLY A 108 1.34 6.49 -16.69
C GLY A 108 1.24 8.01 -16.81
N ILE A 109 1.83 8.74 -15.87
CA ILE A 109 1.88 10.20 -15.90
C ILE A 109 3.09 10.71 -16.66
#